data_4dbea8339aa8c017f6130d60fd35d945
#
_entry.id   4dbea8339aa8c017f6130d60fd35d945
#
_cell.length_a   1.000
_cell.length_b   1.000
_cell.length_c   1.000
_cell.angle_alpha   90.00
_cell.angle_beta   90.00
_cell.angle_gamma   90.00
#
_symmetry.space_group_name_H-M   'P 1'
#
loop_
_entity.id
_entity.type
_entity.pdbx_description
1 polymer ?
#
loop_
_entity_poly.entity_id
_entity_poly.type
_entity_poly.pdbx_seq_one_letter_code
_entity_poly.pdbx_strand_id
1 'polypeptide(L)'
;DAALRPTVTELAKAKVKNAVTSIINDAVNETLSSEAISYGDLVTLEKDTAGQVTVLAANTAQLNTLRTEILGRILEQVEQLDSQELGIPLGNLTGFATASDLGPVLPVRVLTAATPTAAFEHVFTSSGINQTLHQVMLNVQVECTLLIPGGTVDTVVEAQVCAAETLLVGQVPDTYLELPGGL
;
A
#
# COMPACT_ATOMS: atom_id res chain seq x y z
N ASP A 1 32.95 -7.17 -12.73
CA ASP A 1 31.70 -7.85 -12.24
C ASP A 1 31.36 -7.51 -10.78
N ALA A 2 32.30 -7.48 -9.86
CA ALA A 2 32.00 -7.20 -8.44
C ALA A 2 31.56 -5.74 -8.17
N ALA A 3 32.03 -4.79 -8.96
CA ALA A 3 31.72 -3.37 -8.77
C ALA A 3 30.33 -2.94 -9.27
N LEU A 4 29.74 -3.67 -10.23
CA LEU A 4 28.43 -3.36 -10.79
C LEU A 4 27.27 -4.01 -10.02
N ARG A 5 27.53 -5.07 -9.26
CA ARG A 5 26.52 -5.81 -8.52
C ARG A 5 25.74 -4.97 -7.53
N PRO A 6 26.36 -4.10 -6.71
CA PRO A 6 25.62 -3.24 -5.79
C PRO A 6 24.65 -2.31 -6.53
N THR A 7 25.11 -1.71 -7.62
CA THR A 7 24.28 -0.79 -8.42
C THR A 7 23.09 -1.50 -9.07
N VAL A 8 23.31 -2.69 -9.64
CA VAL A 8 22.24 -3.53 -10.22
C VAL A 8 21.22 -3.90 -9.14
N THR A 9 21.69 -4.30 -7.97
CA THR A 9 20.83 -4.64 -6.83
C THR A 9 19.94 -3.48 -6.41
N GLU A 10 20.50 -2.29 -6.22
CA GLU A 10 19.73 -1.11 -5.82
C GLU A 10 18.73 -0.66 -6.89
N LEU A 11 19.11 -0.70 -8.17
CA LEU A 11 18.20 -0.40 -9.27
C LEU A 11 17.07 -1.43 -9.37
N ALA A 12 17.37 -2.72 -9.20
CA ALA A 12 16.37 -3.78 -9.19
C ALA A 12 15.35 -3.58 -8.05
N LYS A 13 15.84 -3.32 -6.83
CA LYS A 13 14.98 -3.03 -5.68
C LYS A 13 14.10 -1.81 -5.93
N ALA A 14 14.66 -0.72 -6.47
CA ALA A 14 13.91 0.49 -6.76
C ALA A 14 12.80 0.25 -7.81
N LYS A 15 13.10 -0.49 -8.88
CA LYS A 15 12.10 -0.83 -9.90
C LYS A 15 10.97 -1.69 -9.34
N VAL A 16 11.30 -2.73 -8.58
CA VAL A 16 10.29 -3.58 -7.94
C VAL A 16 9.47 -2.79 -6.93
N LYS A 17 10.11 -1.95 -6.12
CA LYS A 17 9.40 -1.08 -5.18
C LYS A 17 8.37 -0.20 -5.91
N ASN A 18 8.75 0.44 -7.00
CA ASN A 18 7.84 1.28 -7.78
C ASN A 18 6.69 0.48 -8.38
N ALA A 19 6.97 -0.67 -9.00
CA ALA A 19 5.96 -1.54 -9.60
C ALA A 19 4.98 -2.08 -8.54
N VAL A 20 5.47 -2.60 -7.43
CA VAL A 20 4.62 -3.14 -6.36
C VAL A 20 3.83 -2.04 -5.64
N THR A 21 4.41 -0.86 -5.44
CA THR A 21 3.69 0.29 -4.88
C THR A 21 2.54 0.72 -5.78
N SER A 22 2.74 0.73 -7.11
CA SER A 22 1.66 1.00 -8.07
C SER A 22 0.55 -0.06 -7.97
N ILE A 23 0.92 -1.34 -7.94
CA ILE A 23 -0.02 -2.44 -7.77
C ILE A 23 -0.85 -2.29 -6.49
N ILE A 24 -0.21 -1.94 -5.37
CA ILE A 24 -0.91 -1.74 -4.10
C ILE A 24 -1.94 -0.61 -4.21
N ASN A 25 -1.53 0.54 -4.77
CA ASN A 25 -2.44 1.68 -4.95
C ASN A 25 -3.61 1.34 -5.87
N ASP A 26 -3.35 0.67 -6.99
CA ASP A 26 -4.38 0.29 -7.95
C ASP A 26 -5.35 -0.73 -7.34
N ALA A 27 -4.85 -1.75 -6.65
CA ALA A 27 -5.68 -2.74 -5.97
C ALA A 27 -6.61 -2.12 -4.92
N VAL A 28 -6.11 -1.18 -4.12
CA VAL A 28 -6.94 -0.46 -3.14
C VAL A 28 -8.01 0.38 -3.86
N ASN A 29 -7.61 1.20 -4.82
CA ASN A 29 -8.54 2.09 -5.53
C ASN A 29 -9.61 1.31 -6.31
N GLU A 30 -9.23 0.24 -6.99
CA GLU A 30 -10.17 -0.61 -7.72
C GLU A 30 -11.16 -1.30 -6.78
N THR A 31 -10.71 -1.82 -5.64
CA THR A 31 -11.59 -2.49 -4.68
C THR A 31 -12.57 -1.49 -4.07
N LEU A 32 -12.10 -0.32 -3.62
CA LEU A 32 -12.97 0.72 -3.06
C LEU A 32 -14.00 1.21 -4.08
N SER A 33 -13.60 1.37 -5.33
CA SER A 33 -14.48 1.86 -6.40
C SER A 33 -15.48 0.80 -6.85
N SER A 34 -15.07 -0.46 -6.99
CA SER A 34 -15.94 -1.54 -7.47
C SER A 34 -17.04 -1.89 -6.47
N GLU A 35 -16.76 -1.79 -5.18
CA GLU A 35 -17.71 -2.03 -4.10
C GLU A 35 -18.43 -0.76 -3.64
N ALA A 36 -18.08 0.40 -4.19
CA ALA A 36 -18.61 1.71 -3.81
C ALA A 36 -18.46 1.97 -2.29
N ILE A 37 -17.36 1.54 -1.71
CA ILE A 37 -17.08 1.68 -0.28
C ILE A 37 -16.94 3.15 0.08
N SER A 38 -17.70 3.57 1.06
CA SER A 38 -17.66 4.91 1.65
C SER A 38 -17.11 4.87 3.09
N TYR A 39 -16.80 6.04 3.63
CA TYR A 39 -16.41 6.15 5.03
C TYR A 39 -17.45 5.56 5.98
N GLY A 40 -18.75 5.77 5.72
CA GLY A 40 -19.84 5.25 6.54
C GLY A 40 -19.97 3.73 6.56
N ASP A 41 -19.41 3.03 5.56
CA ASP A 41 -19.37 1.58 5.53
C ASP A 41 -18.29 1.01 6.45
N LEU A 42 -17.22 1.77 6.65
CA LEU A 42 -16.07 1.37 7.46
C LEU A 42 -16.15 1.86 8.91
N VAL A 43 -16.85 2.98 9.15
CA VAL A 43 -16.89 3.63 10.45
C VAL A 43 -18.29 4.14 10.76
N THR A 44 -18.78 3.83 11.95
CA THR A 44 -20.02 4.36 12.49
C THR A 44 -19.73 5.46 13.52
N LEU A 45 -20.44 6.58 13.40
CA LEU A 45 -20.33 7.71 14.33
C LEU A 45 -21.62 7.86 15.12
N GLU A 46 -21.50 7.90 16.44
CA GLU A 46 -22.60 8.29 17.32
C GLU A 46 -22.42 9.74 17.77
N LYS A 47 -23.50 10.50 17.75
CA LYS A 47 -23.52 11.92 18.14
C LYS A 47 -24.44 12.11 19.33
N ASP A 48 -24.08 13.07 20.19
CA ASP A 48 -24.95 13.54 21.27
C ASP A 48 -26.06 14.50 20.78
N THR A 49 -26.86 14.96 21.69
CA THR A 49 -27.96 15.90 21.39
C THR A 49 -27.47 17.26 20.89
N ALA A 50 -26.21 17.60 21.12
CA ALA A 50 -25.55 18.81 20.62
C ALA A 50 -24.87 18.59 19.25
N GLY A 51 -24.97 17.37 18.67
CA GLY A 51 -24.37 17.02 17.39
C GLY A 51 -22.87 16.73 17.48
N GLN A 52 -22.29 16.62 18.66
CA GLN A 52 -20.88 16.25 18.83
C GLN A 52 -20.72 14.74 18.74
N VAL A 53 -19.63 14.28 18.09
CA VAL A 53 -19.29 12.85 18.00
C VAL A 53 -18.84 12.38 19.37
N THR A 54 -19.56 11.40 19.93
CA THR A 54 -19.29 10.80 21.25
C THR A 54 -18.64 9.44 21.15
N VAL A 55 -18.96 8.68 20.09
CA VAL A 55 -18.41 7.35 19.83
C VAL A 55 -18.04 7.25 18.35
N LEU A 56 -16.87 6.68 18.09
CA LEU A 56 -16.43 6.26 16.78
C LEU A 56 -16.18 4.75 16.85
N ALA A 57 -16.93 3.99 16.07
CA ALA A 57 -16.82 2.53 16.04
C ALA A 57 -16.42 2.05 14.65
N ALA A 58 -15.36 1.25 14.57
CA ALA A 58 -14.93 0.63 13.33
C ALA A 58 -15.77 -0.60 13.01
N ASN A 59 -16.18 -0.75 11.75
CA ASN A 59 -16.82 -1.96 11.24
C ASN A 59 -15.75 -3.00 10.91
N THR A 60 -15.33 -3.76 11.92
CA THR A 60 -14.23 -4.73 11.81
C THR A 60 -14.51 -5.81 10.77
N ALA A 61 -15.76 -6.26 10.64
CA ALA A 61 -16.13 -7.26 9.64
C ALA A 61 -15.91 -6.74 8.23
N GLN A 62 -16.36 -5.52 7.93
CA GLN A 62 -16.16 -4.88 6.63
C GLN A 62 -14.68 -4.60 6.34
N LEU A 63 -13.94 -4.11 7.33
CA LEU A 63 -12.50 -3.88 7.21
C LEU A 63 -11.74 -5.18 6.91
N ASN A 64 -12.10 -6.29 7.56
CA ASN A 64 -11.47 -7.58 7.30
C ASN A 64 -11.79 -8.13 5.90
N THR A 65 -13.02 -7.99 5.44
CA THR A 65 -13.42 -8.37 4.08
C THR A 65 -12.64 -7.56 3.05
N LEU A 66 -12.64 -6.25 3.19
CA LEU A 66 -11.92 -5.33 2.32
C LEU A 66 -10.41 -5.65 2.28
N ARG A 67 -9.81 -5.88 3.45
CA ARG A 67 -8.40 -6.27 3.55
C ARG A 67 -8.10 -7.54 2.76
N THR A 68 -8.91 -8.58 2.93
CA THR A 68 -8.71 -9.87 2.27
C THR A 68 -8.80 -9.75 0.76
N GLU A 69 -9.75 -8.99 0.27
CA GLU A 69 -9.93 -8.77 -1.17
C GLU A 69 -8.77 -7.98 -1.78
N ILE A 70 -8.36 -6.89 -1.12
CA ILE A 70 -7.20 -6.10 -1.57
C ILE A 70 -5.94 -6.96 -1.61
N LEU A 71 -5.68 -7.75 -0.57
CA LEU A 71 -4.50 -8.63 -0.53
C LEU A 71 -4.53 -9.69 -1.64
N GLY A 72 -5.69 -10.25 -1.95
CA GLY A 72 -5.86 -11.20 -3.05
C GLY A 72 -5.52 -10.57 -4.41
N ARG A 73 -6.00 -9.36 -4.67
CA ARG A 73 -5.69 -8.61 -5.90
C ARG A 73 -4.21 -8.26 -6.00
N ILE A 74 -3.60 -7.82 -4.89
CA ILE A 74 -2.15 -7.52 -4.86
C ILE A 74 -1.35 -8.75 -5.21
N LEU A 75 -1.64 -9.90 -4.59
CA LEU A 75 -0.91 -11.14 -4.84
C LEU A 75 -1.01 -11.56 -6.31
N GLU A 76 -2.21 -11.55 -6.87
CA GLU A 76 -2.43 -11.89 -8.28
C GLU A 76 -1.63 -10.99 -9.23
N GLN A 77 -1.65 -9.68 -9.01
CA GLN A 77 -0.94 -8.73 -9.87
C GLN A 77 0.58 -8.81 -9.71
N VAL A 78 1.08 -9.05 -8.49
CA VAL A 78 2.53 -9.22 -8.26
C VAL A 78 3.05 -10.49 -8.93
N GLU A 79 2.27 -11.58 -8.92
CA GLU A 79 2.62 -12.83 -9.61
C GLU A 79 2.66 -12.67 -11.15
N GLN A 80 1.93 -11.72 -11.69
CA GLN A 80 1.87 -11.42 -13.12
C GLN A 80 2.93 -10.40 -13.59
N LEU A 81 3.76 -9.85 -12.70
CA LEU A 81 4.80 -8.90 -13.07
C LEU A 81 5.76 -9.49 -14.11
N ASP A 82 5.83 -8.87 -15.29
CA ASP A 82 6.71 -9.29 -16.37
C ASP A 82 8.18 -8.92 -16.06
N SER A 83 9.06 -9.86 -16.35
CA SER A 83 10.49 -9.65 -16.23
C SER A 83 11.05 -8.55 -17.15
N GLN A 84 10.35 -8.20 -18.23
CA GLN A 84 10.73 -7.10 -19.11
C GLN A 84 10.43 -5.74 -18.50
N GLU A 85 9.31 -5.60 -17.78
CA GLU A 85 8.96 -4.35 -17.09
C GLU A 85 9.93 -4.02 -15.95
N LEU A 86 10.46 -5.06 -15.28
CA LEU A 86 11.42 -4.92 -14.20
C LEU A 86 12.88 -4.83 -14.68
N GLY A 87 13.13 -5.08 -15.96
CA GLY A 87 14.48 -5.10 -16.53
C GLY A 87 15.22 -3.76 -16.39
N ILE A 88 16.55 -3.83 -16.27
CA ILE A 88 17.42 -2.66 -16.13
C ILE A 88 18.20 -2.46 -17.42
N PRO A 89 17.99 -1.38 -18.20
CA PRO A 89 18.83 -1.04 -19.34
C PRO A 89 20.30 -0.86 -18.91
N LEU A 90 21.24 -1.42 -19.66
CA LEU A 90 22.66 -1.29 -19.34
C LEU A 90 23.14 0.16 -19.31
N GLY A 91 22.51 1.03 -20.07
CA GLY A 91 22.79 2.47 -20.05
C GLY A 91 22.63 3.10 -18.66
N ASN A 92 21.75 2.58 -17.82
CA ASN A 92 21.59 3.05 -16.42
C ASN A 92 22.83 2.79 -15.55
N LEU A 93 23.69 1.86 -15.95
CA LEU A 93 24.91 1.53 -15.22
C LEU A 93 26.09 2.44 -15.59
N THR A 94 25.97 3.23 -16.65
CA THR A 94 27.05 4.13 -17.13
C THR A 94 27.14 5.42 -16.34
N GLY A 95 26.12 5.79 -15.57
CA GLY A 95 26.04 7.05 -14.84
C GLY A 95 25.77 8.28 -15.71
N PHE A 96 25.56 8.11 -17.03
CA PHE A 96 25.22 9.20 -17.94
C PHE A 96 23.71 9.25 -18.18
N ALA A 97 23.07 10.36 -17.80
CA ALA A 97 21.63 10.54 -17.96
C ALA A 97 21.14 10.39 -19.42
N THR A 98 21.97 10.75 -20.39
CA THR A 98 21.66 10.63 -21.84
C THR A 98 21.68 9.19 -22.36
N ALA A 99 22.24 8.25 -21.60
CA ALA A 99 22.34 6.85 -21.97
C ALA A 99 21.44 5.93 -21.10
N SER A 100 20.66 6.50 -20.18
CA SER A 100 19.95 5.74 -19.15
C SER A 100 19.00 4.66 -19.68
N ASP A 101 18.36 4.91 -20.82
CA ASP A 101 17.40 3.95 -21.41
C ASP A 101 17.96 3.20 -22.62
N LEU A 102 19.28 3.28 -22.84
CA LEU A 102 19.95 2.66 -23.99
C LEU A 102 20.62 1.32 -23.62
N GLY A 103 20.68 0.43 -24.59
CA GLY A 103 21.41 -0.82 -24.53
C GLY A 103 20.53 -2.03 -24.16
N PRO A 104 21.13 -3.22 -24.12
CA PRO A 104 20.42 -4.43 -23.75
C PRO A 104 19.93 -4.37 -22.31
N VAL A 105 18.78 -4.98 -22.08
CA VAL A 105 18.09 -4.98 -20.76
C VAL A 105 18.57 -6.17 -19.94
N LEU A 106 19.05 -5.90 -18.73
CA LEU A 106 19.34 -6.93 -17.75
C LEU A 106 18.02 -7.44 -17.16
N PRO A 107 17.73 -8.75 -17.23
CA PRO A 107 16.48 -9.29 -16.72
C PRO A 107 16.44 -9.23 -15.19
N VAL A 108 15.33 -8.77 -14.65
CA VAL A 108 14.98 -8.85 -13.22
C VAL A 108 13.66 -9.60 -13.13
N ARG A 109 13.59 -10.60 -12.27
CA ARG A 109 12.36 -11.39 -12.06
C ARG A 109 12.01 -11.45 -10.59
N VAL A 110 10.73 -11.38 -10.29
CA VAL A 110 10.21 -11.76 -8.98
C VAL A 110 10.09 -13.28 -8.96
N LEU A 111 10.91 -13.96 -8.14
CA LEU A 111 10.88 -15.42 -7.98
C LEU A 111 9.76 -15.84 -7.05
N THR A 112 9.63 -15.14 -5.95
CA THR A 112 8.64 -15.41 -4.91
C THR A 112 8.17 -14.09 -4.35
N ALA A 113 6.86 -13.89 -4.34
CA ALA A 113 6.24 -12.91 -3.48
C ALA A 113 5.67 -13.68 -2.28
N ALA A 114 6.13 -13.35 -1.08
CA ALA A 114 5.49 -13.85 0.12
C ALA A 114 4.06 -13.32 0.18
N THR A 115 3.18 -14.02 0.88
CA THR A 115 1.80 -13.56 1.08
C THR A 115 1.84 -12.12 1.62
N PRO A 116 1.25 -11.13 0.91
CA PRO A 116 1.23 -9.76 1.38
C PRO A 116 0.47 -9.66 2.71
N THR A 117 0.91 -8.77 3.56
CA THR A 117 0.24 -8.46 4.83
C THR A 117 -0.30 -7.05 4.80
N ALA A 118 -1.41 -6.82 5.47
CA ALA A 118 -2.00 -5.50 5.59
C ALA A 118 -2.67 -5.31 6.94
N ALA A 119 -2.63 -4.07 7.43
CA ALA A 119 -3.31 -3.65 8.64
C ALA A 119 -3.96 -2.28 8.45
N PHE A 120 -5.18 -2.11 8.96
CA PHE A 120 -5.81 -0.80 9.03
C PHE A 120 -5.32 -0.04 10.26
N GLU A 121 -5.14 1.24 10.09
CA GLU A 121 -4.76 2.19 11.13
C GLU A 121 -5.69 3.40 11.07
N HIS A 122 -6.16 3.85 12.22
CA HIS A 122 -6.98 5.05 12.35
C HIS A 122 -6.09 6.23 12.75
N VAL A 123 -6.02 7.24 11.90
CA VAL A 123 -5.21 8.43 12.09
C VAL A 123 -6.11 9.62 12.32
N PHE A 124 -5.85 10.34 13.40
CA PHE A 124 -6.56 11.58 13.77
C PHE A 124 -5.59 12.75 13.70
N THR A 125 -5.94 13.74 12.90
CA THR A 125 -5.12 14.95 12.73
C THR A 125 -5.97 16.18 13.01
N SER A 126 -5.51 17.07 13.88
CA SER A 126 -6.16 18.35 14.10
C SER A 126 -6.16 19.20 12.83
N SER A 127 -7.31 19.65 12.40
CA SER A 127 -7.50 20.41 11.15
C SER A 127 -8.15 21.76 11.37
N GLY A 128 -7.64 22.52 12.34
CA GLY A 128 -8.17 23.84 12.68
C GLY A 128 -8.88 23.90 14.03
N ILE A 129 -9.62 24.97 14.28
CA ILE A 129 -10.36 25.14 15.53
C ILE A 129 -11.56 24.20 15.51
N ASN A 130 -11.57 23.26 16.47
CA ASN A 130 -12.70 22.35 16.69
C ASN A 130 -13.00 21.41 15.50
N GLN A 131 -11.96 21.05 14.74
CA GLN A 131 -12.05 20.10 13.63
C GLN A 131 -10.93 19.06 13.70
N THR A 132 -11.28 17.80 13.40
CA THR A 132 -10.36 16.69 13.37
C THR A 132 -10.55 15.90 12.08
N LEU A 133 -9.49 15.74 11.30
CA LEU A 133 -9.46 14.84 10.16
C LEU A 133 -9.26 13.42 10.70
N HIS A 134 -10.22 12.54 10.42
CA HIS A 134 -10.07 11.10 10.67
C HIS A 134 -9.86 10.37 9.37
N GLN A 135 -8.77 9.62 9.31
CA GLN A 135 -8.38 8.82 8.16
C GLN A 135 -8.28 7.34 8.55
N VAL A 136 -8.84 6.49 7.71
CA VAL A 136 -8.65 5.04 7.78
C VAL A 136 -7.55 4.70 6.79
N MET A 137 -6.35 4.44 7.29
CA MET A 137 -5.17 4.12 6.48
C MET A 137 -4.97 2.62 6.41
N LEU A 138 -4.59 2.12 5.23
CA LEU A 138 -4.18 0.74 5.03
C LEU A 138 -2.67 0.69 4.84
N ASN A 139 -1.99 0.02 5.75
CA ASN A 139 -0.55 -0.24 5.67
C ASN A 139 -0.35 -1.62 5.06
N VAL A 140 0.31 -1.69 3.92
CA VAL A 140 0.56 -2.94 3.18
C VAL A 140 2.05 -3.21 3.11
N GLN A 141 2.43 -4.46 3.33
CA GLN A 141 3.80 -4.94 3.22
C GLN A 141 3.85 -6.16 2.31
N VAL A 142 4.76 -6.14 1.34
CA VAL A 142 5.01 -7.25 0.40
C VAL A 142 6.48 -7.60 0.41
N GLU A 143 6.80 -8.83 0.77
CA GLU A 143 8.17 -9.36 0.72
C GLU A 143 8.39 -10.03 -0.65
N CYS A 144 9.46 -9.65 -1.35
CA CYS A 144 9.79 -10.18 -2.66
C CYS A 144 11.22 -10.70 -2.68
N THR A 145 11.42 -11.89 -3.27
CA THR A 145 12.73 -12.39 -3.64
C THR A 145 12.93 -12.16 -5.13
N LEU A 146 13.98 -11.43 -5.49
CA LEU A 146 14.30 -11.06 -6.86
C LEU A 146 15.44 -11.91 -7.40
N LEU A 147 15.31 -12.37 -8.63
CA LEU A 147 16.41 -12.93 -9.42
C LEU A 147 17.01 -11.81 -10.26
N ILE A 148 18.29 -11.55 -10.04
CA ILE A 148 19.09 -10.59 -10.78
C ILE A 148 20.35 -11.29 -11.37
N PRO A 149 21.01 -10.71 -12.37
CA PRO A 149 22.31 -11.21 -12.79
C PRO A 149 23.30 -11.27 -11.63
N GLY A 150 23.78 -12.48 -11.33
CA GLY A 150 24.70 -12.73 -10.20
C GLY A 150 24.05 -13.26 -8.93
N GLY A 151 22.75 -13.56 -8.92
CA GLY A 151 22.09 -14.23 -7.79
C GLY A 151 20.72 -13.69 -7.43
N THR A 152 20.31 -13.95 -6.20
CA THR A 152 19.05 -13.48 -5.63
C THR A 152 19.25 -12.37 -4.63
N VAL A 153 18.22 -11.55 -4.45
CA VAL A 153 18.17 -10.51 -3.42
C VAL A 153 16.74 -10.38 -2.90
N ASP A 154 16.63 -10.24 -1.58
CA ASP A 154 15.35 -10.02 -0.93
C ASP A 154 15.09 -8.53 -0.77
N THR A 155 13.84 -8.14 -0.91
CA THR A 155 13.38 -6.77 -0.68
C THR A 155 11.99 -6.77 -0.09
N VAL A 156 11.70 -5.75 0.72
CA VAL A 156 10.39 -5.51 1.32
C VAL A 156 9.84 -4.22 0.74
N VAL A 157 8.62 -4.27 0.23
CA VAL A 157 7.89 -3.11 -0.25
C VAL A 157 6.79 -2.78 0.73
N GLU A 158 6.83 -1.56 1.26
CA GLU A 158 5.83 -1.04 2.18
C GLU A 158 5.12 0.15 1.52
N ALA A 159 3.80 0.18 1.64
CA ALA A 159 3.00 1.29 1.17
C ALA A 159 1.85 1.57 2.14
N GLN A 160 1.49 2.83 2.27
CA GLN A 160 0.35 3.29 3.04
C GLN A 160 -0.63 3.99 2.11
N VAL A 161 -1.89 3.57 2.15
CA VAL A 161 -2.96 4.10 1.30
C VAL A 161 -4.14 4.51 2.17
N CYS A 162 -4.72 5.68 1.90
CA CYS A 162 -5.94 6.11 2.56
C CYS A 162 -7.13 5.37 1.96
N ALA A 163 -7.82 4.57 2.78
CA ALA A 163 -9.03 3.85 2.37
C ALA A 163 -10.28 4.72 2.48
N ALA A 164 -10.37 5.55 3.51
CA ALA A 164 -11.45 6.50 3.69
C ALA A 164 -11.02 7.63 4.62
N GLU A 165 -11.64 8.80 4.47
CA GLU A 165 -11.42 9.93 5.36
C GLU A 165 -12.69 10.75 5.56
N THR A 166 -12.77 11.42 6.69
CA THR A 166 -13.81 12.40 6.99
C THR A 166 -13.31 13.47 7.93
N LEU A 167 -13.95 14.63 7.86
CA LEU A 167 -13.70 15.72 8.78
C LEU A 167 -14.75 15.67 9.90
N LEU A 168 -14.29 15.46 11.12
CA LEU A 168 -15.12 15.51 12.32
C LEU A 168 -15.16 16.95 12.85
N VAL A 169 -16.35 17.50 12.97
CA VAL A 169 -16.57 18.83 13.59
C VAL A 169 -16.91 18.61 15.04
N GLY A 170 -16.12 19.19 15.94
CA GLY A 170 -16.21 18.99 17.39
C GLY A 170 -14.93 18.43 17.97
N GLN A 171 -14.91 18.18 19.28
CA GLN A 171 -13.78 17.54 19.95
C GLN A 171 -13.67 16.07 19.55
N VAL A 172 -12.45 15.55 19.48
CA VAL A 172 -12.22 14.12 19.26
C VAL A 172 -12.90 13.33 20.38
N PRO A 173 -13.66 12.26 20.07
CA PRO A 173 -14.20 11.40 21.11
C PRO A 173 -13.08 10.83 21.97
N ASP A 174 -13.23 10.87 23.28
CA ASP A 174 -12.28 10.26 24.21
C ASP A 174 -12.30 8.72 24.15
N THR A 175 -13.24 8.15 23.40
CA THR A 175 -13.44 6.69 23.31
C THR A 175 -13.42 6.22 21.86
N TYR A 176 -12.43 5.40 21.54
CA TYR A 176 -12.37 4.60 20.32
C TYR A 176 -12.70 3.14 20.65
N LEU A 177 -13.68 2.58 19.95
CA LEU A 177 -14.07 1.18 20.11
C LEU A 177 -13.90 0.43 18.78
N GLU A 178 -13.09 -0.62 18.79
CA GLU A 178 -13.14 -1.69 17.78
C GLU A 178 -14.19 -2.70 18.23
N LEU A 179 -15.32 -2.75 17.52
CA LEU A 179 -16.30 -3.79 17.75
C LEU A 179 -15.81 -5.09 17.10
N PRO A 180 -15.60 -6.18 17.87
CA PRO A 180 -15.38 -7.49 17.27
C PRO A 180 -16.59 -7.83 16.40
N GLY A 181 -16.33 -8.31 15.18
CA GLY A 181 -17.34 -8.59 14.17
C GLY A 181 -18.58 -9.23 14.77
N GLY A 182 -19.72 -8.63 14.45
CA GLY A 182 -21.02 -9.04 14.99
C GLY A 182 -21.33 -10.52 14.74
N LEU A 183 -22.06 -11.07 15.68
CA LEU A 183 -22.65 -12.40 15.65
C LEU A 183 -23.50 -12.65 14.40
#